data_ee100e837bc49f8d1324611b6e64d2f4
#
_entry.id   ee100e837bc49f8d1324611b6e64d2f4
#
_cell.length_a   1.000
_cell.length_b   1.000
_cell.length_c   1.000
_cell.angle_alpha   90.00
_cell.angle_beta   90.00
_cell.angle_gamma   90.00
#
_symmetry.space_group_name_H-M   'P 1'
#
loop_
_entity.id
_entity.type
_entity.pdbx_description
1 polymer ?
#
loop_
_entity_poly.entity_id
_entity_poly.type
_entity_poly.pdbx_seq_one_letter_code
_entity_poly.pdbx_strand_id
1 'polypeptide(L)'
;MVQITFITNGGKTVEAAPNSNLLRVSLREKGGIPFKCGGGLCGTCRCRVEAGREHTDDVKPKERRHLSPEDLANGYRMACQTFVNGDVSVSW
;
A
#
# COMPACT_ATOMS: atom_id res chain seq x y z
N MET A 1 -1.23 -8.55 15.48
CA MET A 1 -1.30 -7.23 14.79
C MET A 1 -0.12 -7.09 13.85
N VAL A 2 -0.33 -6.46 12.70
CA VAL A 2 0.75 -6.18 11.77
C VAL A 2 1.23 -4.75 11.93
N GLN A 3 2.50 -4.48 11.62
CA GLN A 3 3.07 -3.14 11.68
C GLN A 3 3.29 -2.61 10.26
N ILE A 4 2.83 -1.39 10.03
CA ILE A 4 2.99 -0.72 8.75
C ILE A 4 3.81 0.53 8.96
N THR A 5 4.96 0.63 8.28
CA THR A 5 5.84 1.78 8.36
C THR A 5 5.67 2.64 7.11
N PHE A 6 5.33 3.90 7.31
CA PHE A 6 5.19 4.88 6.24
C PHE A 6 6.49 5.65 6.09
N ILE A 7 7.39 5.16 5.25
CA ILE A 7 8.76 5.69 5.11
C ILE A 7 8.75 7.16 4.72
N THR A 8 7.92 7.54 3.74
CA THR A 8 7.85 8.91 3.25
C THR A 8 7.34 9.88 4.32
N ASN A 9 6.59 9.38 5.30
CA ASN A 9 6.08 10.19 6.40
C ASN A 9 6.98 10.05 7.64
N GLY A 10 8.26 10.29 7.47
CA GLY A 10 9.22 10.29 8.57
C GLY A 10 9.42 8.93 9.25
N GLY A 11 9.03 7.83 8.59
CA GLY A 11 9.14 6.51 9.18
C GLY A 11 8.04 6.18 10.19
N LYS A 12 6.90 6.89 10.12
CA LYS A 12 5.77 6.63 11.03
C LYS A 12 5.34 5.17 10.94
N THR A 13 5.28 4.50 12.09
CA THR A 13 4.86 3.11 12.19
C THR A 13 3.54 3.02 12.95
N VAL A 14 2.58 2.27 12.38
CA VAL A 14 1.27 2.05 13.00
C VAL A 14 0.95 0.57 13.03
N GLU A 15 0.05 0.18 13.93
CA GLU A 15 -0.43 -1.20 14.01
C GLU A 15 -1.81 -1.33 13.37
N ALA A 16 -2.04 -2.48 12.73
CA ALA A 16 -3.32 -2.77 12.10
C ALA A 16 -3.64 -4.26 12.27
N ALA A 17 -4.91 -4.60 12.11
CA ALA A 17 -5.33 -6.00 12.10
C ALA A 17 -4.82 -6.70 10.84
N PRO A 18 -4.56 -8.02 10.89
CA PRO A 18 -4.23 -8.78 9.69
C PRO A 18 -5.32 -8.62 8.61
N ASN A 19 -4.90 -8.63 7.34
CA ASN A 19 -5.78 -8.44 6.18
C ASN A 19 -6.45 -7.06 6.14
N SER A 20 -5.78 -6.03 6.69
CA SER A 20 -6.26 -4.66 6.59
C SER A 20 -5.91 -4.07 5.22
N ASN A 21 -6.83 -3.23 4.70
CA ASN A 21 -6.56 -2.47 3.47
C ASN A 21 -5.55 -1.37 3.76
N LEU A 22 -4.49 -1.31 2.98
CA LEU A 22 -3.38 -0.39 3.22
C LEU A 22 -3.82 1.09 3.18
N LEU A 23 -4.64 1.46 2.19
CA LEU A 23 -5.11 2.85 2.10
C LEU A 23 -6.00 3.22 3.28
N ARG A 24 -6.89 2.32 3.70
CA ARG A 24 -7.77 2.59 4.85
C ARG A 24 -6.96 2.80 6.13
N VAL A 25 -5.92 1.99 6.34
CA VAL A 25 -5.02 2.18 7.48
C VAL A 25 -4.33 3.53 7.40
N SER A 26 -3.83 3.90 6.21
CA SER A 26 -3.19 5.19 6.01
C SER A 26 -4.13 6.35 6.33
N LEU A 27 -5.39 6.28 5.88
CA LEU A 27 -6.38 7.32 6.16
C LEU A 27 -6.71 7.42 7.65
N ARG A 28 -6.91 6.27 8.29
CA ARG A 28 -7.26 6.22 9.72
C ARG A 28 -6.11 6.73 10.60
N GLU A 29 -4.88 6.33 10.28
CA GLU A 29 -3.70 6.62 11.09
C GLU A 29 -2.88 7.80 10.57
N LYS A 30 -3.38 8.53 9.59
CA LYS A 30 -2.71 9.67 8.97
C LYS A 30 -1.34 9.32 8.41
N GLY A 31 -1.27 8.18 7.71
CA GLY A 31 -0.02 7.70 7.10
C GLY A 31 0.49 8.56 5.96
N GLY A 32 -0.41 9.20 5.22
CA GLY A 32 -0.04 10.16 4.19
C GLY A 32 0.03 9.63 2.76
N ILE A 33 -0.37 8.37 2.51
CA ILE A 33 -0.40 7.85 1.14
C ILE A 33 -1.38 8.70 0.31
N PRO A 34 -0.96 9.21 -0.86
CA PRO A 34 -1.85 9.99 -1.72
C PRO A 34 -3.08 9.17 -2.15
N PHE A 35 -4.23 9.81 -2.19
CA PHE A 35 -5.43 9.17 -2.70
C PHE A 35 -6.35 10.21 -3.32
N LYS A 36 -7.26 9.76 -4.20
CA LYS A 36 -8.24 10.64 -4.80
C LYS A 36 -9.62 9.98 -4.82
N CYS A 37 -9.73 8.80 -5.40
CA CYS A 37 -11.02 8.09 -5.49
C CYS A 37 -11.14 6.91 -4.52
N GLY A 38 -10.02 6.36 -4.05
CA GLY A 38 -10.01 5.19 -3.17
C GLY A 38 -10.46 3.89 -3.81
N GLY A 39 -10.93 3.93 -5.06
CA GLY A 39 -11.47 2.76 -5.76
C GLY A 39 -10.57 2.16 -6.84
N GLY A 40 -9.36 2.67 -6.99
CA GLY A 40 -8.43 2.16 -7.99
C GLY A 40 -8.65 2.67 -9.39
N LEU A 41 -9.49 3.70 -9.57
CA LEU A 41 -9.81 4.22 -10.89
C LEU A 41 -8.82 5.28 -11.38
N CYS A 42 -8.23 6.05 -10.47
CA CYS A 42 -7.37 7.18 -10.84
C CYS A 42 -5.87 6.91 -10.70
N GLY A 43 -5.45 5.82 -10.05
CA GLY A 43 -4.05 5.50 -9.84
C GLY A 43 -3.31 6.40 -8.87
N THR A 44 -3.99 7.32 -8.18
CA THR A 44 -3.35 8.29 -7.29
C THR A 44 -2.76 7.66 -6.04
N CYS A 45 -3.33 6.55 -5.57
CA CYS A 45 -2.88 5.87 -4.35
C CYS A 45 -1.65 4.97 -4.57
N ARG A 46 -0.87 5.23 -5.59
CA ARG A 46 0.34 4.47 -5.90
C ARG A 46 1.36 4.60 -4.77
N CYS A 47 1.89 3.46 -4.34
CA CYS A 47 2.96 3.40 -3.35
C CYS A 47 3.91 2.26 -3.69
N ARG A 48 5.07 2.26 -3.06
CA ARG A 48 6.05 1.18 -3.23
C ARG A 48 6.22 0.43 -1.92
N VAL A 49 6.09 -0.89 -1.98
CA VAL A 49 6.37 -1.76 -0.83
C VAL A 49 7.87 -2.00 -0.79
N GLU A 50 8.57 -1.30 0.10
CA GLU A 50 10.02 -1.37 0.24
C GLU A 50 10.46 -2.65 0.95
N ALA A 51 9.66 -3.12 1.91
CA ALA A 51 9.93 -4.35 2.66
C ALA A 51 8.62 -5.05 2.98
N GLY A 52 8.63 -6.37 3.07
CA GLY A 52 7.45 -7.14 3.43
C GLY A 52 6.50 -7.44 2.28
N ARG A 53 7.00 -7.50 1.04
CA ARG A 53 6.15 -7.81 -0.13
C ARG A 53 5.40 -9.13 0.04
N GLU A 54 6.00 -10.10 0.68
CA GLU A 54 5.40 -11.41 0.95
C GLU A 54 4.20 -11.32 1.90
N HIS A 55 4.04 -10.19 2.58
CA HIS A 55 2.93 -9.94 3.48
C HIS A 55 1.79 -9.17 2.82
N THR A 56 1.87 -8.93 1.53
CA THR A 56 0.79 -8.30 0.76
C THR A 56 0.05 -9.35 -0.06
N ASP A 57 -1.20 -9.07 -0.39
CA ASP A 57 -2.00 -9.97 -1.22
C ASP A 57 -1.60 -9.86 -2.70
N ASP A 58 -2.24 -10.69 -3.54
CA ASP A 58 -1.94 -10.73 -4.96
C ASP A 58 -2.37 -9.45 -5.67
N VAL A 59 -1.60 -9.08 -6.71
CA VAL A 59 -1.90 -7.93 -7.56
C VAL A 59 -3.24 -8.16 -8.27
N LYS A 60 -4.09 -7.14 -8.24
CA LYS A 60 -5.43 -7.19 -8.82
C LYS A 60 -5.46 -6.58 -10.24
N PRO A 61 -6.46 -6.94 -11.06
CA PRO A 61 -6.57 -6.38 -12.42
C PRO A 61 -6.59 -4.85 -12.47
N LYS A 62 -7.22 -4.18 -11.48
CA LYS A 62 -7.25 -2.72 -11.41
C LYS A 62 -5.84 -2.14 -11.26
N GLU A 63 -4.98 -2.80 -10.51
CA GLU A 63 -3.59 -2.36 -10.35
C GLU A 63 -2.82 -2.46 -11.66
N ARG A 64 -3.08 -3.51 -12.44
CA ARG A 64 -2.41 -3.72 -13.73
C ARG A 64 -2.78 -2.68 -14.78
N ARG A 65 -3.87 -1.96 -14.61
CA ARG A 65 -4.27 -0.86 -15.49
C ARG A 65 -3.41 0.38 -15.27
N HIS A 66 -2.90 0.57 -14.07
CA HIS A 66 -2.16 1.79 -13.66
C HIS A 66 -0.66 1.53 -13.46
N LEU A 67 -0.28 0.28 -13.29
CA LEU A 67 1.10 -0.10 -13.00
C LEU A 67 1.60 -1.04 -14.10
N SER A 68 2.77 -0.73 -14.67
CA SER A 68 3.39 -1.62 -15.65
C SER A 68 3.92 -2.89 -14.99
N PRO A 69 4.21 -3.97 -15.74
CA PRO A 69 4.86 -5.14 -15.18
C PRO A 69 6.18 -4.81 -14.47
N GLU A 70 6.93 -3.83 -14.99
CA GLU A 70 8.16 -3.37 -14.37
C GLU A 70 7.91 -2.71 -13.01
N ASP A 71 6.89 -1.86 -12.92
CA ASP A 71 6.50 -1.23 -11.66
C ASP A 71 6.13 -2.29 -10.62
N LEU A 72 5.35 -3.28 -11.00
CA LEU A 72 4.94 -4.37 -10.10
C LEU A 72 6.16 -5.17 -9.64
N ALA A 73 7.11 -5.43 -10.54
CA ALA A 73 8.34 -6.13 -10.19
C ALA A 73 9.19 -5.33 -9.20
N ASN A 74 9.11 -4.01 -9.24
CA ASN A 74 9.83 -3.11 -8.32
C ASN A 74 9.09 -2.86 -7.01
N GLY A 75 7.93 -3.48 -6.81
CA GLY A 75 7.19 -3.39 -5.56
C GLY A 75 6.11 -2.34 -5.52
N TYR A 76 5.84 -1.66 -6.63
CA TYR A 76 4.76 -0.67 -6.66
C TYR A 76 3.40 -1.34 -6.60
N ARG A 77 2.52 -0.79 -5.80
CA ARG A 77 1.15 -1.25 -5.63
C ARG A 77 0.23 -0.04 -5.49
N MET A 78 -1.06 -0.29 -5.73
CA MET A 78 -2.09 0.71 -5.41
C MET A 78 -2.62 0.43 -4.02
N ALA A 79 -2.44 1.37 -3.10
CA ALA A 79 -2.78 1.17 -1.69
C ALA A 79 -4.25 0.79 -1.50
N CYS A 80 -5.16 1.33 -2.31
CA CYS A 80 -6.58 1.01 -2.22
C CYS A 80 -6.91 -0.45 -2.57
N GLN A 81 -6.00 -1.15 -3.26
CA GLN A 81 -6.18 -2.53 -3.68
C GLN A 81 -5.29 -3.51 -2.90
N THR A 82 -4.48 -3.01 -1.98
CA THR A 82 -3.49 -3.81 -1.27
C THR A 82 -3.96 -4.13 0.14
N PHE A 83 -3.97 -5.42 0.48
CA PHE A 83 -4.26 -5.88 1.83
C PHE A 83 -2.99 -6.47 2.43
N VAL A 84 -2.70 -6.11 3.68
CA VAL A 84 -1.48 -6.51 4.36
C VAL A 84 -1.80 -7.49 5.49
N ASN A 85 -1.02 -8.56 5.59
CA ASN A 85 -1.20 -9.57 6.63
C ASN A 85 0.08 -9.86 7.41
N GLY A 86 1.04 -8.97 7.33
CA GLY A 86 2.30 -9.02 8.06
C GLY A 86 2.96 -7.66 8.01
N ASP A 87 4.14 -7.52 8.62
CA ASP A 87 4.82 -6.24 8.69
C ASP A 87 5.29 -5.79 7.29
N VAL A 88 5.03 -4.53 6.96
CA VAL A 88 5.44 -3.94 5.69
C VAL A 88 5.99 -2.53 5.91
N SER A 89 6.84 -2.09 4.98
CA SER A 89 7.31 -0.71 4.92
C SER A 89 7.00 -0.18 3.52
N VAL A 90 6.38 0.98 3.44
CA VAL A 90 5.93 1.56 2.18
C VAL A 90 6.41 2.99 2.02
N SER A 91 6.62 3.39 0.76
CA SER A 91 6.99 4.76 0.39
C SER A 91 6.17 5.20 -0.82
N TRP A 92 6.19 6.50 -1.09
CA TRP A 92 5.48 7.06 -2.24
C TRP A 92 6.13 8.37 -2.70
#